data_b814d435c2dc7ac1f92491c78a95e934
#
_entry.id   b814d435c2dc7ac1f92491c78a95e934
#
_cell.length_a   1.000
_cell.length_b   1.000
_cell.length_c   1.000
_cell.angle_alpha   90.00
_cell.angle_beta   90.00
_cell.angle_gamma   90.00
#
_symmetry.space_group_name_H-M   'P 1'
#
loop_
_entity.id
_entity.type
_entity.pdbx_description
1 polymer ?
#
loop_
_entity_poly.entity_id
_entity_poly.type
_entity_poly.pdbx_seq_one_letter_code
_entity_poly.pdbx_strand_id
1 'polypeptide(L)'
;VTEIAPGTLVLVATPIGNLDDISPRALEALSGADAVMAEDTRRTGRFVPDRKRLYSYHDHNATGRLPQIEDFLRQGLTVAMASDAGTPGISDPAYRAVSLAISLGAGVTMIPGPSAVITALVLSGLPTDRFAFEGFPPVKKGKRLKRFGEMASYTGTIAYYVGPHHLARTLEELHSVMGERRCCVARELTKIHEETVRGTLSELADRYSGTSPRGEITLLVEGAPR
;
A
#
# COMPACT_ATOMS: atom_id res chain seq x y z
N VAL A 1 -15.46 -18.69 12.87
CA VAL A 1 -14.10 -18.23 12.45
C VAL A 1 -13.45 -19.40 11.74
N THR A 2 -12.94 -19.23 10.52
CA THR A 2 -12.25 -20.30 9.81
C THR A 2 -10.88 -20.47 10.50
N GLU A 3 -10.64 -21.62 11.09
CA GLU A 3 -9.37 -21.96 11.72
C GLU A 3 -8.25 -21.91 10.67
N ILE A 4 -7.15 -21.22 10.99
CA ILE A 4 -5.99 -21.13 10.10
C ILE A 4 -5.19 -22.43 10.24
N ALA A 5 -5.04 -23.16 9.15
CA ALA A 5 -4.31 -24.43 9.16
C ALA A 5 -2.80 -24.21 9.49
N PRO A 6 -2.15 -25.15 10.20
CA PRO A 6 -0.70 -25.12 10.39
C PRO A 6 0.06 -25.02 9.07
N GLY A 7 1.26 -24.40 9.11
CA GLY A 7 2.09 -24.22 7.91
C GLY A 7 1.53 -23.20 6.91
N THR A 8 0.76 -22.21 7.39
CA THR A 8 0.13 -21.19 6.56
C THR A 8 0.81 -19.83 6.72
N LEU A 9 1.05 -19.16 5.59
CA LEU A 9 1.36 -17.72 5.54
C LEU A 9 0.06 -16.91 5.54
N VAL A 10 -0.11 -16.06 6.55
CA VAL A 10 -1.30 -15.23 6.75
C VAL A 10 -0.95 -13.76 6.53
N LEU A 11 -1.41 -13.17 5.45
CA LEU A 11 -1.27 -11.73 5.24
C LEU A 11 -2.33 -11.01 6.07
N VAL A 12 -1.93 -9.99 6.84
CA VAL A 12 -2.83 -9.28 7.75
C VAL A 12 -2.81 -7.79 7.42
N ALA A 13 -3.94 -7.27 6.91
CA ALA A 13 -4.09 -5.84 6.69
C ALA A 13 -4.17 -5.09 8.01
N THR A 14 -3.46 -3.96 8.10
CA THR A 14 -3.37 -3.10 9.27
C THR A 14 -3.99 -1.72 9.00
N PRO A 15 -4.28 -0.92 10.04
CA PRO A 15 -4.79 0.43 9.87
C PRO A 15 -3.88 1.32 9.01
N ILE A 16 -4.49 2.19 8.20
CA ILE A 16 -3.76 3.20 7.40
C ILE A 16 -3.63 4.55 8.13
N GLY A 17 -4.19 4.67 9.32
CA GLY A 17 -4.11 5.90 10.12
C GLY A 17 -4.88 5.82 11.42
N ASN A 18 -6.12 5.34 11.37
CA ASN A 18 -6.97 5.16 12.54
C ASN A 18 -6.85 3.73 13.09
N LEU A 19 -6.43 3.60 14.35
CA LEU A 19 -6.24 2.28 14.98
C LEU A 19 -7.54 1.48 15.12
N ASP A 20 -8.68 2.14 15.15
CA ASP A 20 -9.99 1.48 15.26
C ASP A 20 -10.39 0.76 13.96
N ASP A 21 -9.67 1.00 12.86
CA ASP A 21 -9.86 0.28 11.59
C ASP A 21 -9.29 -1.15 11.61
N ILE A 22 -8.60 -1.58 12.67
CA ILE A 22 -8.13 -2.97 12.77
C ILE A 22 -9.30 -3.90 13.07
N SER A 23 -9.43 -4.96 12.27
CA SER A 23 -10.50 -5.93 12.50
C SER A 23 -10.17 -6.86 13.68
N PRO A 24 -11.18 -7.37 14.41
CA PRO A 24 -10.97 -8.41 15.44
C PRO A 24 -10.22 -9.62 14.90
N ARG A 25 -10.52 -10.05 13.67
CA ARG A 25 -9.81 -11.16 13.00
C ARG A 25 -8.34 -10.87 12.74
N ALA A 26 -7.98 -9.60 12.45
CA ALA A 26 -6.58 -9.19 12.30
C ALA A 26 -5.83 -9.31 13.64
N LEU A 27 -6.42 -8.87 14.73
CA LEU A 27 -5.86 -9.03 16.07
C LEU A 27 -5.70 -10.50 16.47
N GLU A 28 -6.71 -11.34 16.21
CA GLU A 28 -6.66 -12.77 16.45
C GLU A 28 -5.53 -13.43 15.64
N ALA A 29 -5.41 -13.12 14.34
CA ALA A 29 -4.38 -13.69 13.48
C ALA A 29 -2.96 -13.28 13.92
N LEU A 30 -2.76 -12.00 14.29
CA LEU A 30 -1.46 -11.52 14.77
C LEU A 30 -1.09 -12.09 16.14
N SER A 31 -2.05 -12.24 17.05
CA SER A 31 -1.79 -12.78 18.39
C SER A 31 -1.64 -14.29 18.41
N GLY A 32 -2.32 -15.00 17.49
CA GLY A 32 -2.31 -16.46 17.43
C GLY A 32 -1.18 -17.06 16.55
N ALA A 33 -0.53 -16.27 15.69
CA ALA A 33 0.56 -16.76 14.84
C ALA A 33 1.80 -17.18 15.64
N ASP A 34 2.50 -18.20 15.17
CA ASP A 34 3.76 -18.68 15.77
C ASP A 34 4.91 -17.71 15.50
N ALA A 35 4.89 -17.02 14.34
CA ALA A 35 5.83 -15.97 13.98
C ALA A 35 5.10 -14.82 13.30
N VAL A 36 5.54 -13.58 13.56
CA VAL A 36 4.99 -12.38 12.93
C VAL A 36 6.10 -11.64 12.21
N MET A 37 6.00 -11.51 10.90
CA MET A 37 6.85 -10.69 10.06
C MET A 37 6.25 -9.28 9.92
N ALA A 38 7.01 -8.25 10.28
CA ALA A 38 6.54 -6.86 10.29
C ALA A 38 7.56 -5.93 9.62
N GLU A 39 7.08 -4.96 8.88
CA GLU A 39 7.91 -3.93 8.25
C GLU A 39 8.61 -3.09 9.33
N ASP A 40 7.85 -2.48 10.24
CA ASP A 40 8.36 -1.88 11.47
C ASP A 40 7.80 -2.61 12.70
N THR A 41 8.67 -3.36 13.39
CA THR A 41 8.32 -4.12 14.57
C THR A 41 7.79 -3.27 15.73
N ARG A 42 8.10 -1.98 15.77
CA ARG A 42 7.61 -1.05 16.80
C ARG A 42 6.13 -0.73 16.57
N ARG A 43 5.73 -0.56 15.30
CA ARG A 43 4.34 -0.30 14.91
C ARG A 43 3.47 -1.53 15.10
N THR A 44 3.86 -2.64 14.50
CA THR A 44 3.11 -3.90 14.58
C THR A 44 3.09 -4.48 16.00
N GLY A 45 4.14 -4.25 16.79
CA GLY A 45 4.28 -4.76 18.16
C GLY A 45 3.17 -4.30 19.13
N ARG A 46 2.38 -3.29 18.79
CA ARG A 46 1.20 -2.90 19.57
C ARG A 46 0.05 -3.90 19.47
N PHE A 47 0.03 -4.69 18.41
CA PHE A 47 -0.98 -5.71 18.13
C PHE A 47 -0.52 -7.13 18.46
N VAL A 48 0.77 -7.31 18.85
CA VAL A 48 1.37 -8.61 19.13
C VAL A 48 1.77 -8.68 20.61
N PRO A 49 1.05 -9.43 21.44
CA PRO A 49 1.32 -9.52 22.89
C PRO A 49 2.72 -10.05 23.21
N ASP A 50 3.15 -11.11 22.50
CA ASP A 50 4.49 -11.69 22.67
C ASP A 50 5.46 -11.19 21.60
N ARG A 51 6.25 -10.19 21.94
CA ARG A 51 7.25 -9.58 21.04
C ARG A 51 8.42 -10.50 20.66
N LYS A 52 8.62 -11.64 21.36
CA LYS A 52 9.65 -12.61 21.00
C LYS A 52 9.39 -13.31 19.68
N ARG A 53 8.12 -13.28 19.20
CA ARG A 53 7.70 -13.85 17.92
C ARG A 53 7.69 -12.83 16.79
N LEU A 54 8.20 -11.61 17.01
CA LEU A 54 8.14 -10.50 16.06
C LEU A 54 9.49 -10.31 15.36
N TYR A 55 9.49 -10.43 14.04
CA TYR A 55 10.67 -10.33 13.17
C TYR A 55 10.52 -9.20 12.16
N SER A 56 11.61 -8.45 11.91
CA SER A 56 11.58 -7.40 10.89
C SER A 56 11.60 -8.01 9.49
N TYR A 57 10.73 -7.48 8.58
CA TYR A 57 10.68 -7.86 7.19
C TYR A 57 10.35 -6.64 6.32
N HIS A 58 11.34 -6.04 5.69
CA HIS A 58 11.24 -4.82 4.87
C HIS A 58 12.13 -4.94 3.64
N ASP A 59 12.02 -4.04 2.68
CA ASP A 59 12.73 -4.11 1.39
C ASP A 59 14.23 -4.42 1.48
N HIS A 60 14.91 -3.84 2.48
CA HIS A 60 16.36 -4.04 2.63
C HIS A 60 16.76 -5.42 3.18
N ASN A 61 15.86 -6.14 3.86
CA ASN A 61 16.17 -7.44 4.46
C ASN A 61 15.31 -8.60 3.92
N ALA A 62 14.27 -8.32 3.15
CA ALA A 62 13.28 -9.30 2.71
C ALA A 62 13.92 -10.56 2.09
N THR A 63 14.85 -10.40 1.16
CA THR A 63 15.52 -11.53 0.51
C THR A 63 16.30 -12.40 1.52
N GLY A 64 17.00 -11.78 2.46
CA GLY A 64 17.73 -12.49 3.51
C GLY A 64 16.84 -13.17 4.57
N ARG A 65 15.57 -12.76 4.66
CA ARG A 65 14.58 -13.34 5.59
C ARG A 65 13.78 -14.51 5.00
N LEU A 66 13.80 -14.70 3.68
CA LEU A 66 13.07 -15.80 3.04
C LEU A 66 13.45 -17.18 3.60
N PRO A 67 14.73 -17.53 3.82
CA PRO A 67 15.08 -18.84 4.43
C PRO A 67 14.45 -19.05 5.81
N GLN A 68 14.34 -18.01 6.63
CA GLN A 68 13.70 -18.10 7.95
C GLN A 68 12.18 -18.35 7.82
N ILE A 69 11.52 -17.71 6.86
CA ILE A 69 10.09 -17.93 6.58
C ILE A 69 9.88 -19.36 6.06
N GLU A 70 10.74 -19.83 5.16
CA GLU A 70 10.72 -21.21 4.67
C GLU A 70 10.83 -22.21 5.82
N ASP A 71 11.79 -22.03 6.72
CA ASP A 71 11.99 -22.87 7.90
C ASP A 71 10.73 -22.94 8.77
N PHE A 72 10.10 -21.81 9.06
CA PHE A 72 8.88 -21.76 9.84
C PHE A 72 7.74 -22.54 9.14
N LEU A 73 7.52 -22.29 7.86
CA LEU A 73 6.46 -22.96 7.11
C LEU A 73 6.68 -24.47 6.99
N ARG A 74 7.94 -24.94 6.79
CA ARG A 74 8.29 -26.37 6.74
C ARG A 74 8.11 -27.08 8.09
N GLN A 75 8.26 -26.35 9.19
CA GLN A 75 7.97 -26.86 10.54
C GLN A 75 6.46 -26.89 10.85
N GLY A 76 5.61 -26.48 9.91
CA GLY A 76 4.16 -26.41 10.12
C GLY A 76 3.73 -25.19 10.96
N LEU A 77 4.61 -24.20 11.15
CA LEU A 77 4.28 -23.01 11.92
C LEU A 77 3.44 -22.02 11.08
N THR A 78 2.52 -21.35 11.74
CA THR A 78 1.73 -20.26 11.14
C THR A 78 2.53 -18.96 11.17
N VAL A 79 2.76 -18.37 10.01
CA VAL A 79 3.50 -17.10 9.87
C VAL A 79 2.53 -15.99 9.49
N ALA A 80 2.30 -15.02 10.38
CA ALA A 80 1.59 -13.80 10.03
C ALA A 80 2.56 -12.78 9.42
N MET A 81 2.07 -12.00 8.43
CA MET A 81 2.83 -10.93 7.79
C MET A 81 1.99 -9.66 7.74
N ALA A 82 2.52 -8.57 8.31
CA ALA A 82 1.87 -7.27 8.36
C ALA A 82 2.80 -6.18 7.79
N SER A 83 2.25 -5.28 6.98
CA SER A 83 2.90 -4.03 6.60
C SER A 83 2.72 -2.95 7.67
N ASP A 84 3.43 -1.85 7.54
CA ASP A 84 3.32 -0.70 8.44
C ASP A 84 1.93 -0.06 8.41
N ALA A 85 1.28 -0.09 7.24
CA ALA A 85 -0.05 0.47 7.04
C ALA A 85 -0.73 -0.17 5.81
N GLY A 86 -1.95 -0.61 6.00
CA GLY A 86 -2.80 -1.12 4.93
C GLY A 86 -2.56 -2.60 4.60
N THR A 87 -2.74 -2.92 3.34
CA THR A 87 -2.73 -4.27 2.78
C THR A 87 -1.31 -4.72 2.44
N PRO A 88 -0.76 -5.79 3.07
CA PRO A 88 0.56 -6.32 2.72
C PRO A 88 0.65 -6.77 1.26
N GLY A 89 1.78 -6.49 0.62
CA GLY A 89 2.03 -6.79 -0.80
C GLY A 89 1.67 -5.65 -1.75
N ILE A 90 1.12 -4.54 -1.22
CA ILE A 90 0.83 -3.33 -2.00
C ILE A 90 1.88 -2.27 -1.66
N SER A 91 2.87 -2.11 -2.52
CA SER A 91 4.06 -1.25 -2.33
C SER A 91 4.98 -1.67 -1.18
N ASP A 92 4.99 -2.94 -0.84
CA ASP A 92 5.90 -3.56 0.13
C ASP A 92 6.40 -4.94 -0.37
N PRO A 93 7.43 -5.54 0.26
CA PRO A 93 8.05 -6.76 -0.23
C PRO A 93 7.30 -8.06 0.09
N ALA A 94 6.09 -8.03 0.66
CA ALA A 94 5.36 -9.24 1.09
C ALA A 94 5.10 -10.22 -0.05
N TYR A 95 5.00 -9.74 -1.30
CA TYR A 95 4.81 -10.60 -2.48
C TYR A 95 5.90 -11.68 -2.60
N ARG A 96 7.13 -11.43 -2.12
CA ARG A 96 8.23 -12.40 -2.16
C ARG A 96 7.96 -13.59 -1.24
N ALA A 97 7.45 -13.31 -0.05
CA ALA A 97 7.06 -14.36 0.91
C ALA A 97 5.85 -15.16 0.42
N VAL A 98 4.89 -14.49 -0.23
CA VAL A 98 3.75 -15.15 -0.88
C VAL A 98 4.24 -16.10 -1.98
N SER A 99 5.13 -15.64 -2.86
CA SER A 99 5.70 -16.47 -3.92
C SER A 99 6.47 -17.66 -3.36
N LEU A 100 7.24 -17.47 -2.29
CA LEU A 100 7.94 -18.55 -1.58
C LEU A 100 6.93 -19.57 -1.01
N ALA A 101 5.94 -19.13 -0.25
CA ALA A 101 4.93 -20.02 0.35
C ALA A 101 4.22 -20.87 -0.71
N ILE A 102 3.82 -20.25 -1.82
CA ILE A 102 3.22 -20.96 -2.97
C ILE A 102 4.18 -22.00 -3.54
N SER A 103 5.45 -21.66 -3.72
CA SER A 103 6.47 -22.61 -4.26
C SER A 103 6.74 -23.80 -3.34
N LEU A 104 6.50 -23.64 -2.04
CA LEU A 104 6.62 -24.71 -1.02
C LEU A 104 5.36 -25.57 -0.91
N GLY A 105 4.26 -25.21 -1.58
CA GLY A 105 2.95 -25.84 -1.38
C GLY A 105 2.30 -25.51 -0.03
N ALA A 106 2.82 -24.48 0.67
CA ALA A 106 2.27 -24.01 1.94
C ALA A 106 0.93 -23.27 1.73
N GLY A 107 0.08 -23.27 2.75
CA GLY A 107 -1.16 -22.48 2.72
C GLY A 107 -0.85 -20.99 2.65
N VAL A 108 -1.64 -20.25 1.87
CA VAL A 108 -1.60 -18.78 1.84
C VAL A 108 -3.02 -18.25 2.01
N THR A 109 -3.21 -17.38 2.98
CA THR A 109 -4.50 -16.72 3.20
C THR A 109 -4.31 -15.26 3.58
N MET A 110 -5.40 -14.50 3.60
CA MET A 110 -5.37 -13.09 3.94
C MET A 110 -6.53 -12.72 4.86
N ILE A 111 -6.23 -11.89 5.85
CA ILE A 111 -7.23 -11.14 6.60
C ILE A 111 -7.35 -9.75 5.91
N PRO A 112 -8.40 -9.53 5.10
CA PRO A 112 -8.59 -8.28 4.38
C PRO A 112 -8.88 -7.13 5.36
N GLY A 113 -8.56 -5.91 4.93
CA GLY A 113 -8.77 -4.72 5.75
C GLY A 113 -8.45 -3.44 4.99
N PRO A 114 -8.02 -2.38 5.68
CA PRO A 114 -7.78 -1.06 5.11
C PRO A 114 -6.81 -1.08 3.93
N SER A 115 -7.07 -0.20 2.94
CA SER A 115 -6.22 0.03 1.78
C SER A 115 -6.30 1.49 1.35
N ALA A 116 -5.19 2.23 1.42
CA ALA A 116 -5.18 3.65 1.09
C ALA A 116 -5.58 3.90 -0.38
N VAL A 117 -5.13 3.06 -1.32
CA VAL A 117 -5.47 3.22 -2.74
C VAL A 117 -6.96 3.02 -2.99
N ILE A 118 -7.60 2.03 -2.38
CA ILE A 118 -9.02 1.76 -2.55
C ILE A 118 -9.86 2.85 -1.86
N THR A 119 -9.48 3.26 -0.65
CA THR A 119 -10.15 4.35 0.08
C THR A 119 -10.11 5.65 -0.73
N ALA A 120 -8.92 6.03 -1.23
CA ALA A 120 -8.76 7.21 -2.05
C ALA A 120 -9.57 7.13 -3.36
N LEU A 121 -9.56 5.97 -4.04
CA LEU A 121 -10.31 5.75 -5.28
C LEU A 121 -11.81 5.99 -5.07
N VAL A 122 -12.40 5.40 -4.03
CA VAL A 122 -13.82 5.58 -3.70
C VAL A 122 -14.15 7.03 -3.36
N LEU A 123 -13.26 7.72 -2.62
CA LEU A 123 -13.46 9.13 -2.25
C LEU A 123 -13.19 10.11 -3.40
N SER A 124 -12.50 9.69 -4.46
CA SER A 124 -12.06 10.59 -5.53
C SER A 124 -13.21 11.22 -6.35
N GLY A 125 -14.31 10.47 -6.52
CA GLY A 125 -15.38 10.83 -7.46
C GLY A 125 -15.00 10.59 -8.93
N LEU A 126 -13.88 9.93 -9.21
CA LEU A 126 -13.48 9.46 -10.54
C LEU A 126 -14.09 8.07 -10.82
N PRO A 127 -14.15 7.62 -12.09
CA PRO A 127 -14.63 6.28 -12.44
C PRO A 127 -13.85 5.18 -11.70
N THR A 128 -14.56 4.22 -11.11
CA THR A 128 -13.98 3.13 -10.30
C THR A 128 -14.07 1.76 -10.96
N ASP A 129 -14.76 1.65 -12.10
CA ASP A 129 -14.96 0.41 -12.86
C ASP A 129 -13.66 -0.19 -13.39
N ARG A 130 -12.69 0.66 -13.71
CA ARG A 130 -11.33 0.29 -14.14
C ARG A 130 -10.32 1.26 -13.54
N PHE A 131 -9.30 0.74 -12.90
CA PHE A 131 -8.20 1.56 -12.41
C PHE A 131 -6.87 0.81 -12.49
N ALA A 132 -5.78 1.56 -12.54
CA ALA A 132 -4.42 1.06 -12.42
C ALA A 132 -3.73 1.70 -11.21
N PHE A 133 -3.08 0.88 -10.41
CA PHE A 133 -2.23 1.35 -9.32
C PHE A 133 -0.76 1.28 -9.75
N GLU A 134 -0.10 2.43 -9.78
CA GLU A 134 1.25 2.60 -10.29
C GLU A 134 2.33 2.69 -9.18
N GLY A 135 1.91 2.65 -7.91
CA GLY A 135 2.82 2.82 -6.77
C GLY A 135 3.45 4.21 -6.74
N PHE A 136 4.71 4.30 -6.29
CA PHE A 136 5.45 5.56 -6.26
C PHE A 136 6.08 5.86 -7.63
N PRO A 137 5.88 7.07 -8.20
CA PRO A 137 6.53 7.47 -9.44
C PRO A 137 8.07 7.37 -9.35
N PRO A 138 8.76 6.96 -10.43
CA PRO A 138 10.22 6.85 -10.43
C PRO A 138 10.92 8.14 -10.01
N VAL A 139 11.97 8.05 -9.20
CA VAL A 139 12.72 9.21 -8.68
C VAL A 139 13.40 9.98 -9.83
N LYS A 140 14.01 9.28 -10.81
CA LYS A 140 14.69 9.88 -11.97
C LYS A 140 13.66 10.47 -12.95
N LYS A 141 13.75 11.78 -13.25
CA LYS A 141 12.83 12.53 -14.13
C LYS A 141 12.54 11.80 -15.45
N GLY A 142 13.57 11.38 -16.18
CA GLY A 142 13.38 10.72 -17.47
C GLY A 142 12.59 9.41 -17.39
N LYS A 143 12.85 8.58 -16.36
CA LYS A 143 12.07 7.36 -16.12
C LYS A 143 10.62 7.68 -15.72
N ARG A 144 10.42 8.72 -14.91
CA ARG A 144 9.10 9.14 -14.45
C ARG A 144 8.24 9.66 -15.59
N LEU A 145 8.76 10.57 -16.41
CA LEU A 145 8.06 11.10 -17.60
C LEU A 145 7.74 9.97 -18.60
N LYS A 146 8.68 9.03 -18.82
CA LYS A 146 8.42 7.86 -19.65
C LYS A 146 7.26 7.04 -19.10
N ARG A 147 7.24 6.75 -17.78
CA ARG A 147 6.14 5.99 -17.16
C ARG A 147 4.81 6.71 -17.26
N PHE A 148 4.77 8.02 -17.07
CA PHE A 148 3.56 8.83 -17.28
C PHE A 148 3.08 8.75 -18.73
N GLY A 149 4.01 8.81 -19.70
CA GLY A 149 3.69 8.65 -21.12
C GLY A 149 3.07 7.29 -21.47
N GLU A 150 3.58 6.20 -20.86
CA GLU A 150 3.02 4.85 -21.02
C GLU A 150 1.57 4.78 -20.51
N MET A 151 1.24 5.54 -19.47
CA MET A 151 -0.11 5.59 -18.88
C MET A 151 -1.03 6.64 -19.55
N ALA A 152 -0.52 7.49 -20.43
CA ALA A 152 -1.28 8.60 -21.02
C ALA A 152 -2.51 8.14 -21.83
N SER A 153 -2.46 6.95 -22.43
CA SER A 153 -3.57 6.37 -23.20
C SER A 153 -4.49 5.45 -22.38
N TYR A 154 -4.16 5.20 -21.11
CA TYR A 154 -4.99 4.34 -20.26
C TYR A 154 -6.33 5.02 -19.95
N THR A 155 -7.46 4.33 -20.19
CA THR A 155 -8.81 4.88 -20.09
C THR A 155 -9.50 4.76 -18.74
N GLY A 156 -8.90 4.02 -17.80
CA GLY A 156 -9.36 3.90 -16.42
C GLY A 156 -8.66 4.91 -15.50
N THR A 157 -9.12 5.04 -14.27
CA THR A 157 -8.49 5.89 -13.26
C THR A 157 -7.09 5.38 -12.91
N ILE A 158 -6.11 6.28 -12.75
CA ILE A 158 -4.73 5.96 -12.42
C ILE A 158 -4.44 6.44 -11.00
N ALA A 159 -3.91 5.56 -10.16
CA ALA A 159 -3.60 5.86 -8.77
C ALA A 159 -2.09 5.78 -8.52
N TYR A 160 -1.56 6.78 -7.83
CA TYR A 160 -0.15 6.90 -7.42
C TYR A 160 -0.03 7.14 -5.92
N TYR A 161 0.98 6.57 -5.29
CA TYR A 161 1.46 7.08 -4.01
C TYR A 161 2.48 8.19 -4.25
N VAL A 162 2.33 9.32 -3.58
CA VAL A 162 3.19 10.49 -3.81
C VAL A 162 3.73 11.00 -2.48
N GLY A 163 5.04 11.14 -2.38
CA GLY A 163 5.63 11.81 -1.23
C GLY A 163 5.28 13.32 -1.21
N PRO A 164 5.07 13.90 -0.02
CA PRO A 164 4.58 15.28 0.11
C PRO A 164 5.44 16.32 -0.62
N HIS A 165 6.78 16.18 -0.56
CA HIS A 165 7.71 17.07 -1.26
C HIS A 165 7.73 16.92 -2.79
N HIS A 166 7.01 15.93 -3.31
CA HIS A 166 6.98 15.62 -4.75
C HIS A 166 5.64 15.91 -5.41
N LEU A 167 4.62 16.31 -4.61
CA LEU A 167 3.25 16.45 -5.09
C LEU A 167 3.12 17.49 -6.21
N ALA A 168 3.52 18.74 -5.98
CA ALA A 168 3.41 19.82 -6.97
C ALA A 168 4.10 19.43 -8.29
N ARG A 169 5.37 19.02 -8.21
CA ARG A 169 6.12 18.55 -9.39
C ARG A 169 5.45 17.37 -10.09
N THR A 170 4.86 16.43 -9.34
CA THR A 170 4.20 15.27 -9.94
C THR A 170 2.96 15.70 -10.72
N LEU A 171 2.16 16.63 -10.18
CA LEU A 171 1.00 17.20 -10.86
C LEU A 171 1.38 17.96 -12.14
N GLU A 172 2.40 18.82 -12.07
CA GLU A 172 2.95 19.55 -13.22
C GLU A 172 3.41 18.62 -14.34
N GLU A 173 4.18 17.58 -13.99
CA GLU A 173 4.70 16.62 -14.95
C GLU A 173 3.60 15.73 -15.54
N LEU A 174 2.60 15.32 -14.77
CA LEU A 174 1.42 14.61 -15.27
C LEU A 174 0.64 15.49 -16.24
N HIS A 175 0.39 16.78 -15.90
CA HIS A 175 -0.25 17.73 -16.79
C HIS A 175 0.52 17.90 -18.11
N SER A 176 1.85 18.05 -18.03
CA SER A 176 2.68 18.21 -19.23
C SER A 176 2.66 17.01 -20.18
N VAL A 177 2.46 15.79 -19.64
CA VAL A 177 2.49 14.55 -20.43
C VAL A 177 1.11 14.08 -20.87
N MET A 178 0.10 14.20 -19.99
CA MET A 178 -1.25 13.67 -20.20
C MET A 178 -2.26 14.73 -20.66
N GLY A 179 -1.87 16.02 -20.63
CA GLY A 179 -2.80 17.13 -20.80
C GLY A 179 -3.70 17.34 -19.59
N GLU A 180 -4.74 18.14 -19.75
CA GLU A 180 -5.67 18.45 -18.67
C GLU A 180 -6.57 17.26 -18.36
N ARG A 181 -6.63 16.88 -17.10
CA ARG A 181 -7.47 15.80 -16.58
C ARG A 181 -7.98 16.12 -15.19
N ARG A 182 -9.15 15.61 -14.85
CA ARG A 182 -9.61 15.64 -13.47
C ARG A 182 -8.68 14.80 -12.60
N CYS A 183 -8.43 15.25 -11.40
CA CYS A 183 -7.63 14.53 -10.43
C CYS A 183 -8.12 14.75 -8.99
N CYS A 184 -7.63 13.92 -8.09
CA CYS A 184 -7.96 13.99 -6.68
C CYS A 184 -6.70 13.71 -5.86
N VAL A 185 -6.41 14.60 -4.93
CA VAL A 185 -5.37 14.42 -3.90
C VAL A 185 -6.06 14.01 -2.61
N ALA A 186 -5.89 12.75 -2.21
CA ALA A 186 -6.35 12.22 -0.93
C ALA A 186 -5.15 12.14 0.02
N ARG A 187 -5.21 12.85 1.14
CA ARG A 187 -4.11 13.03 2.08
C ARG A 187 -4.51 12.64 3.48
N GLU A 188 -3.61 11.99 4.23
CA GLU A 188 -3.80 11.63 5.64
C GLU A 188 -5.13 10.90 5.90
N LEU A 189 -5.51 10.00 5.00
CA LEU A 189 -6.74 9.22 5.09
C LEU A 189 -6.88 8.53 6.46
N THR A 190 -8.07 8.59 7.02
CA THR A 190 -8.48 8.10 8.35
C THR A 190 -7.83 8.80 9.55
N LYS A 191 -6.95 9.79 9.33
CA LYS A 191 -6.27 10.56 10.38
C LYS A 191 -6.98 11.89 10.66
N ILE A 192 -6.58 12.56 11.74
CA ILE A 192 -7.18 13.84 12.18
C ILE A 192 -7.11 14.94 11.10
N HIS A 193 -6.08 14.88 10.26
CA HIS A 193 -5.89 15.84 9.17
C HIS A 193 -6.23 15.27 7.79
N GLU A 194 -7.21 14.35 7.75
CA GLU A 194 -7.73 13.82 6.49
C GLU A 194 -8.22 14.96 5.59
N GLU A 195 -7.77 14.94 4.35
CA GLU A 195 -8.16 15.92 3.34
C GLU A 195 -8.32 15.24 1.98
N THR A 196 -9.39 15.57 1.27
CA THR A 196 -9.63 15.14 -0.11
C THR A 196 -9.90 16.36 -0.98
N VAL A 197 -8.95 16.70 -1.86
CA VAL A 197 -9.03 17.86 -2.76
C VAL A 197 -9.20 17.38 -4.19
N ARG A 198 -10.25 17.86 -4.84
CA ARG A 198 -10.58 17.53 -6.23
C ARG A 198 -10.41 18.75 -7.11
N GLY A 199 -10.00 18.56 -8.36
CA GLY A 199 -9.81 19.61 -9.36
C GLY A 199 -9.23 19.01 -10.63
N THR A 200 -8.62 19.85 -11.44
CA THR A 200 -7.83 19.44 -12.60
C THR A 200 -6.34 19.38 -12.25
N LEU A 201 -5.53 18.77 -13.13
CA LEU A 201 -4.08 18.66 -12.90
C LEU A 201 -3.43 20.04 -12.77
N SER A 202 -3.83 21.01 -13.63
CA SER A 202 -3.29 22.37 -13.56
C SER A 202 -3.74 23.10 -12.29
N GLU A 203 -5.03 23.05 -11.93
CA GLU A 203 -5.55 23.70 -10.72
C GLU A 203 -4.87 23.19 -9.45
N LEU A 204 -4.67 21.87 -9.34
CA LEU A 204 -4.01 21.30 -8.17
C LEU A 204 -2.50 21.51 -8.20
N ALA A 205 -1.85 21.56 -9.36
CA ALA A 205 -0.45 21.96 -9.48
C ALA A 205 -0.25 23.39 -8.94
N ASP A 206 -1.09 24.34 -9.35
CA ASP A 206 -1.05 25.72 -8.86
C ASP A 206 -1.32 25.81 -7.37
N ARG A 207 -2.34 25.10 -6.87
CA ARG A 207 -2.69 25.05 -5.44
C ARG A 207 -1.52 24.59 -4.56
N TYR A 208 -0.77 23.60 -5.01
CA TYR A 208 0.34 23.03 -4.26
C TYR A 208 1.71 23.64 -4.64
N SER A 209 1.75 24.58 -5.60
CA SER A 209 2.97 25.29 -5.97
C SER A 209 3.55 26.04 -4.76
N GLY A 210 4.86 25.89 -4.55
CA GLY A 210 5.55 26.52 -3.41
C GLY A 210 5.18 25.98 -2.03
N THR A 211 4.31 24.95 -1.95
CA THR A 211 3.91 24.32 -0.68
C THR A 211 4.34 22.86 -0.62
N SER A 212 4.54 22.35 0.59
CA SER A 212 4.80 20.93 0.84
C SER A 212 3.82 20.45 1.91
N PRO A 213 2.67 19.87 1.51
CA PRO A 213 1.73 19.34 2.47
C PRO A 213 2.41 18.24 3.29
N ARG A 214 2.01 18.07 4.55
CA ARG A 214 2.54 16.98 5.39
C ARG A 214 1.73 15.71 5.19
N GLY A 215 2.35 14.57 5.48
CA GLY A 215 1.70 13.27 5.57
C GLY A 215 1.75 12.44 4.28
N GLU A 216 0.95 11.41 4.26
CA GLU A 216 0.89 10.42 3.18
C GLU A 216 -0.18 10.82 2.15
N ILE A 217 0.13 10.66 0.87
CA ILE A 217 -0.71 11.13 -0.22
C ILE A 217 -0.95 10.01 -1.22
N THR A 218 -2.22 9.82 -1.56
CA THR A 218 -2.66 9.05 -2.73
C THR A 218 -3.22 10.04 -3.76
N LEU A 219 -2.62 10.08 -4.94
CA LEU A 219 -3.05 10.90 -6.07
C LEU A 219 -3.81 10.02 -7.06
N LEU A 220 -5.03 10.43 -7.42
CA LEU A 220 -5.85 9.79 -8.44
C LEU A 220 -5.95 10.73 -9.65
N VAL A 221 -5.79 10.17 -10.86
CA VAL A 221 -5.90 10.91 -12.11
C VAL A 221 -6.90 10.20 -13.02
N GLU A 222 -7.80 10.95 -13.61
CA GLU A 222 -8.74 10.41 -14.60
C GLU A 222 -8.00 9.84 -15.82
N GLY A 223 -8.50 8.73 -16.34
CA GLY A 223 -7.96 8.12 -17.56
C GLY A 223 -8.18 8.97 -18.81
N ALA A 224 -7.63 8.50 -19.94
CA ALA A 224 -7.87 9.11 -21.24
C ALA A 224 -9.36 9.10 -21.59
N PRO A 225 -9.88 10.11 -22.32
CA PRO A 225 -11.22 10.04 -22.91
C PRO A 225 -11.37 8.75 -23.73
N ARG A 226 -12.57 8.14 -23.65
CA ARG A 226 -12.92 6.97 -24.47
C ARG A 226 -13.22 7.37 -25.89
#